data_e0da6dcacece058f5a96921edd5234c8
#
_entry.id   e0da6dcacece058f5a96921edd5234c8
#
_cell.length_a   1.000
_cell.length_b   1.000
_cell.length_c   1.000
_cell.angle_alpha   90.00
_cell.angle_beta   90.00
_cell.angle_gamma   90.00
#
_symmetry.space_group_name_H-M   'P 1'
#
loop_
_entity.id
_entity.type
_entity.pdbx_description
1 polymer ?
#
loop_
_entity_poly.entity_id
_entity_poly.type
_entity_poly.pdbx_seq_one_letter_code
_entity_poly.pdbx_strand_id
1 'polypeptide(L)' 'MADTYSGEFYCVKCKAKREADGEVRVNDKGTRMAKAVCPVCGTNLNRILGKA' A
#
# COMPACT_ATOMS: atom_id res chain seq x y z
N MET A 1 -12.12 2.65 12.44
CA MET A 1 -12.34 3.13 11.07
C MET A 1 -11.12 2.87 10.24
N ALA A 2 -11.33 2.43 9.02
CA ALA A 2 -10.21 2.18 8.11
C ALA A 2 -9.78 3.50 7.47
N ASP A 3 -8.51 3.79 7.57
CA ASP A 3 -7.94 4.94 6.87
C ASP A 3 -7.55 4.50 5.46
N THR A 4 -7.65 5.40 4.53
CA THR A 4 -7.18 5.14 3.18
C THR A 4 -5.94 5.98 2.89
N TYR A 5 -5.05 5.40 2.15
CA TYR A 5 -3.85 6.08 1.69
C TYR A 5 -3.85 6.05 0.17
N SER A 6 -3.87 7.23 -0.43
CA SER A 6 -3.71 7.31 -1.87
C SER A 6 -2.35 7.90 -2.16
N GLY A 7 -1.58 7.20 -2.95
CA GLY A 7 -0.25 7.65 -3.26
C GLY A 7 0.51 6.63 -4.08
N GLU A 8 1.81 6.78 -4.08
CA GLU A 8 2.68 6.01 -4.93
C GLU A 8 3.06 4.69 -4.27
N PHE A 9 2.81 3.61 -4.98
CA PHE A 9 3.24 2.28 -4.59
C PHE A 9 4.19 1.73 -5.64
N TYR A 10 5.14 0.94 -5.20
CA TYR A 10 6.05 0.28 -6.13
C TYR A 10 5.51 -1.11 -6.46
N CYS A 11 5.30 -1.36 -7.74
CA CYS A 11 4.87 -2.67 -8.21
C CYS A 11 6.08 -3.46 -8.67
N VAL A 12 6.42 -4.51 -7.94
CA VAL A 12 7.59 -5.33 -8.28
C VAL A 12 7.38 -6.13 -9.56
N LYS A 13 6.13 -6.42 -9.88
CA LYS A 13 5.82 -7.19 -11.07
C LYS A 13 5.89 -6.33 -12.33
N CYS A 14 5.41 -5.09 -12.23
CA CYS A 14 5.52 -4.14 -13.34
C CYS A 14 6.87 -3.44 -13.36
N LYS A 15 7.62 -3.53 -12.27
CA LYS A 15 8.91 -2.85 -12.08
C LYS A 15 8.79 -1.34 -12.29
N ALA A 16 7.68 -0.79 -11.83
CA ALA A 16 7.41 0.64 -11.97
C ALA A 16 6.54 1.11 -10.82
N LYS A 17 6.64 2.39 -10.53
CA LYS A 17 5.81 3.01 -9.50
C LYS A 17 4.43 3.27 -10.08
N ARG A 18 3.40 2.99 -9.28
CA ARG A 18 2.02 3.21 -9.68
C ARG A 18 1.27 3.95 -8.58
N GLU A 19 0.41 4.84 -8.98
CA GLU A 19 -0.48 5.48 -8.02
C GLU A 19 -1.70 4.59 -7.82
N ALA A 20 -2.03 4.33 -6.57
CA ALA A 20 -3.16 3.51 -6.23
C ALA A 20 -3.71 3.93 -4.88
N ASP A 21 -4.98 3.62 -4.67
CA ASP A 21 -5.62 3.83 -3.38
C ASP A 21 -5.45 2.56 -2.56
N GLY A 22 -4.88 2.71 -1.39
CA GLY A 22 -4.64 1.59 -0.50
C GLY A 22 -5.40 1.74 0.80
N GLU A 23 -5.53 0.64 1.51
CA GLU A 23 -6.11 0.63 2.83
C GLU A 23 -5.01 0.63 3.87
N VAL A 24 -5.10 1.56 4.82
CA VAL A 24 -4.11 1.64 5.90
C VAL A 24 -4.51 0.69 7.01
N ARG A 25 -3.57 -0.12 7.43
CA ARG A 25 -3.75 -1.02 8.56
C ARG A 25 -2.59 -0.91 9.51
N VAL A 26 -2.89 -1.02 10.79
CA VAL A 26 -1.88 -1.05 11.83
C VAL A 26 -1.73 -2.49 12.29
N ASN A 27 -0.51 -3.00 12.26
CA ASN A 27 -0.26 -4.37 12.71
C ASN A 27 -0.06 -4.41 14.23
N ASP A 28 0.17 -5.61 14.76
CA ASP A 28 0.34 -5.82 16.20
C ASP A 28 1.55 -5.09 16.76
N LYS A 29 2.50 -4.77 15.94
CA LYS A 29 3.71 -4.04 16.35
C LYS A 29 3.53 -2.53 16.31
N GLY A 30 2.35 -2.07 15.92
CA GLY A 30 2.09 -0.66 15.82
C GLY A 30 2.63 -0.02 14.55
N THR A 31 2.90 -0.81 13.54
CA THR A 31 3.40 -0.31 12.26
C THR A 31 2.24 -0.09 11.31
N ARG A 32 2.18 1.09 10.72
CA ARG A 32 1.18 1.40 9.70
C ARG A 32 1.63 0.87 8.36
N MET A 33 0.73 0.17 7.70
CA MET A 33 0.98 -0.34 6.37
C MET A 33 -0.20 -0.01 5.47
N ALA A 34 0.09 0.38 4.25
CA ALA A 34 -0.92 0.58 3.24
C ALA A 34 -0.91 -0.60 2.29
N LYS A 35 -2.08 -1.13 2.01
CA LYS A 35 -2.25 -2.23 1.07
C LYS A 35 -3.09 -1.76 -0.10
N ALA A 36 -2.62 -2.06 -1.29
CA ALA A 36 -3.31 -1.68 -2.51
C ALA A 36 -3.17 -2.80 -3.54
N VAL A 37 -3.88 -2.63 -4.63
CA VAL A 37 -3.78 -3.56 -5.75
C VAL A 37 -3.34 -2.76 -6.97
N CYS A 38 -2.32 -3.28 -7.65
CA CYS A 38 -1.84 -2.63 -8.86
C CYS A 38 -2.93 -2.64 -9.92
N PRO A 39 -3.29 -1.48 -10.48
CA PRO A 39 -4.36 -1.42 -11.48
C PRO A 39 -3.95 -2.01 -12.84
N VAL A 40 -2.67 -2.26 -13.03
CA VAL A 40 -2.16 -2.76 -14.30
C VAL A 40 -2.03 -4.27 -14.29
N CYS A 41 -1.37 -4.81 -13.27
CA CYS A 41 -1.12 -6.25 -13.21
C CYS A 41 -1.90 -6.98 -12.11
N GLY A 42 -2.62 -6.24 -11.28
CA GLY A 42 -3.42 -6.83 -10.22
C GLY A 42 -2.61 -7.40 -9.06
N THR A 43 -1.35 -7.03 -8.97
CA THR A 43 -0.48 -7.51 -7.91
C THR A 43 -0.74 -6.73 -6.62
N ASN A 44 -0.75 -7.44 -5.50
CA ASN A 44 -0.90 -6.77 -4.21
C ASN A 44 0.33 -5.93 -3.89
N LEU A 45 0.08 -4.69 -3.55
CA LEU A 45 1.13 -3.74 -3.20
C LEU A 45 1.05 -3.45 -1.71
N ASN A 46 2.22 -3.28 -1.11
CA ASN A 46 2.32 -2.92 0.30
C ASN A 46 3.30 -1.77 0.46
N ARG A 47 2.94 -0.85 1.33
CA ARG A 47 3.83 0.25 1.67
C ARG A 47 3.82 0.46 3.17
N ILE A 48 5.00 0.54 3.75
CA ILE A 48 5.14 0.82 5.18
C ILE A 48 5.15 2.33 5.35
N LEU A 49 4.19 2.84 6.14
CA LEU A 49 4.05 4.27 6.37
C LEU A 49 4.77 4.74 7.63
N GLY A 50 5.21 3.78 8.46
CA GLY A 50 5.88 4.09 9.70
C GLY A 50 5.07 3.60 10.89
N LYS A 51 5.48 4.05 12.07
CA LYS A 51 4.79 3.64 13.30
C LYS A 51 3.55 4.48 13.53
N ALA A 52 2.54 3.83 14.04
CA ALA A 52 1.31 4.51 14.43
C ALA A 52 1.52 5.38 15.68
#